data_b150a8db46aec47ebc0fee4986434fb7
#
_entry.id   b150a8db46aec47ebc0fee4986434fb7
#
_cell.length_a   1.000
_cell.length_b   1.000
_cell.length_c   1.000
_cell.angle_alpha   90.00
_cell.angle_beta   90.00
_cell.angle_gamma   90.00
#
_symmetry.space_group_name_H-M   'P 1'
#
loop_
_entity.id
_entity.type
_entity.pdbx_description
1 polymer ?
#
loop_
_entity_poly.entity_id
_entity_poly.type
_entity_poly.pdbx_seq_one_letter_code
_entity_poly.pdbx_strand_id
1 'polypeptide(L)'
;MTVIIFASKISYASKNKSESVQSIALKDYQYSKGSSSENLSFEKITTSPFSLPIYATIPAQQILNSSEFKNLLLPTNEKLWFIMKGEQPEGLIVANDTEPIRTGGENRSKDLYGLYTAIKNNTNETKDISYFEFEGQGILVVNQNNDQEIYLSKGAAAILKLPAGQKVLSSEVLQKMKERIVTAFE
;
A
#
# COMPACT_ATOMS: atom_id res chain seq x y z
N MET A 1 -57.67 -15.66 -41.52
CA MET A 1 -57.45 -15.34 -40.07
C MET A 1 -56.01 -15.74 -39.74
N THR A 2 -55.10 -14.76 -39.79
CA THR A 2 -53.65 -15.03 -39.69
C THR A 2 -53.17 -14.65 -38.29
N VAL A 3 -52.73 -15.64 -37.53
CA VAL A 3 -52.20 -15.42 -36.17
C VAL A 3 -50.73 -15.11 -36.25
N ILE A 4 -50.37 -13.87 -35.90
CA ILE A 4 -48.97 -13.44 -35.80
C ILE A 4 -48.50 -13.70 -34.36
N ILE A 5 -47.55 -14.62 -34.20
CA ILE A 5 -46.89 -14.90 -32.94
C ILE A 5 -45.69 -13.97 -32.83
N PHE A 6 -45.76 -13.00 -31.89
CA PHE A 6 -44.61 -12.19 -31.49
C PHE A 6 -43.75 -12.98 -30.52
N ALA A 7 -42.62 -13.47 -30.99
CA ALA A 7 -41.57 -14.00 -30.09
C ALA A 7 -40.77 -12.83 -29.51
N SER A 8 -41.03 -12.50 -28.24
CA SER A 8 -40.22 -11.57 -27.48
C SER A 8 -38.86 -12.21 -27.16
N LYS A 9 -37.80 -11.74 -27.79
CA LYS A 9 -36.42 -12.06 -27.40
C LYS A 9 -36.13 -11.37 -26.06
N ILE A 10 -36.16 -12.14 -24.98
CA ILE A 10 -35.63 -11.71 -23.70
C ILE A 10 -34.11 -11.75 -23.82
N SER A 11 -33.49 -10.58 -24.04
CA SER A 11 -32.05 -10.41 -23.99
C SER A 11 -31.61 -10.45 -22.52
N TYR A 12 -31.08 -11.57 -22.06
CA TYR A 12 -30.34 -11.63 -20.82
C TYR A 12 -28.99 -10.92 -21.03
N ALA A 13 -28.97 -9.60 -20.80
CA ALA A 13 -27.74 -8.89 -20.62
C ALA A 13 -27.14 -9.36 -19.27
N SER A 14 -26.29 -10.38 -19.33
CA SER A 14 -25.39 -10.74 -18.25
C SER A 14 -24.51 -9.50 -17.98
N LYS A 15 -24.84 -8.74 -16.95
CA LYS A 15 -23.91 -7.77 -16.36
C LYS A 15 -22.79 -8.59 -15.73
N ASN A 16 -21.77 -8.93 -16.49
CA ASN A 16 -20.48 -9.30 -15.97
C ASN A 16 -19.94 -8.06 -15.25
N LYS A 17 -20.20 -7.96 -13.96
CA LYS A 17 -19.58 -6.99 -13.09
C LYS A 17 -18.10 -7.38 -13.08
N SER A 18 -17.25 -6.65 -13.81
CA SER A 18 -15.81 -6.90 -13.78
C SER A 18 -15.38 -6.88 -12.31
N GLU A 19 -14.74 -7.96 -11.91
CA GLU A 19 -14.25 -8.10 -10.54
C GLU A 19 -13.20 -7.01 -10.28
N SER A 20 -13.24 -6.36 -9.11
CA SER A 20 -12.25 -5.33 -8.79
C SER A 20 -10.87 -5.96 -8.59
N VAL A 21 -9.81 -5.22 -8.91
CA VAL A 21 -8.42 -5.68 -8.73
C VAL A 21 -8.15 -6.11 -7.28
N GLN A 22 -8.71 -5.39 -6.30
CA GLN A 22 -8.60 -5.74 -4.88
C GLN A 22 -9.28 -7.07 -4.56
N SER A 23 -10.41 -7.37 -5.21
CA SER A 23 -11.14 -8.61 -5.01
C SER A 23 -10.35 -9.82 -5.54
N ILE A 24 -9.69 -9.66 -6.70
CA ILE A 24 -8.81 -10.68 -7.28
C ILE A 24 -7.62 -10.92 -6.34
N ALA A 25 -6.94 -9.86 -5.92
CA ALA A 25 -5.80 -9.95 -5.01
C ALA A 25 -6.16 -10.59 -3.66
N LEU A 26 -7.36 -10.30 -3.14
CA LEU A 26 -7.84 -10.88 -1.89
C LEU A 26 -8.09 -12.40 -2.01
N LYS A 27 -8.64 -12.84 -3.14
CA LYS A 27 -8.81 -14.27 -3.44
C LYS A 27 -7.45 -14.97 -3.52
N ASP A 28 -6.49 -14.41 -4.25
CA ASP A 28 -5.15 -14.97 -4.38
C ASP A 28 -4.47 -15.10 -3.02
N TYR A 29 -4.62 -14.09 -2.16
CA TYR A 29 -4.13 -14.15 -0.78
C TYR A 29 -4.77 -15.28 0.02
N GLN A 30 -6.10 -15.46 -0.06
CA GLN A 30 -6.83 -16.53 0.61
C GLN A 30 -6.36 -17.91 0.14
N TYR A 31 -6.19 -18.11 -1.17
CA TYR A 31 -5.66 -19.36 -1.73
C TYR A 31 -4.23 -19.65 -1.25
N SER A 32 -3.37 -18.65 -1.18
CA SER A 32 -1.97 -18.81 -0.72
C SER A 32 -1.87 -19.24 0.75
N LYS A 33 -2.87 -18.93 1.57
CA LYS A 33 -2.96 -19.35 2.99
C LYS A 33 -3.51 -20.75 3.18
N GLY A 34 -3.78 -21.50 2.11
CA GLY A 34 -4.27 -22.90 2.19
C GLY A 34 -5.74 -23.03 2.56
N SER A 35 -6.50 -21.97 2.43
CA SER A 35 -7.95 -21.99 2.67
C SER A 35 -8.67 -22.64 1.50
N SER A 36 -8.68 -23.99 1.46
CA SER A 36 -9.60 -24.73 0.59
C SER A 36 -11.03 -24.47 1.05
N SER A 37 -11.91 -24.25 0.10
CA SER A 37 -13.25 -23.64 0.23
C SER A 37 -14.29 -24.40 1.08
N GLU A 38 -13.97 -25.48 1.78
CA GLU A 38 -14.99 -26.37 2.30
C GLU A 38 -15.23 -26.37 3.82
N ASN A 39 -14.37 -25.78 4.66
CA ASN A 39 -14.53 -25.95 6.13
C ASN A 39 -14.05 -24.80 7.01
N LEU A 40 -14.26 -23.55 6.69
CA LEU A 40 -13.90 -22.47 7.61
C LEU A 40 -15.08 -21.56 7.92
N SER A 41 -15.35 -21.39 9.22
CA SER A 41 -16.06 -20.22 9.73
C SER A 41 -15.21 -18.99 9.41
N PHE A 42 -15.38 -18.45 8.20
CA PHE A 42 -14.60 -17.33 7.70
C PHE A 42 -15.00 -16.07 8.48
N GLU A 43 -14.17 -15.69 9.43
CA GLU A 43 -14.11 -14.26 9.73
C GLU A 43 -13.80 -13.55 8.41
N LYS A 44 -14.71 -12.68 8.03
CA LYS A 44 -14.71 -12.03 6.73
C LYS A 44 -13.43 -11.22 6.55
N ILE A 45 -12.53 -11.70 5.69
CA ILE A 45 -11.37 -10.95 5.26
C ILE A 45 -11.82 -9.93 4.22
N THR A 46 -11.41 -8.67 4.40
CA THR A 46 -11.76 -7.54 3.54
C THR A 46 -10.51 -6.71 3.22
N THR A 47 -10.63 -5.75 2.34
CA THR A 47 -9.60 -4.71 2.16
C THR A 47 -9.94 -3.48 3.00
N SER A 48 -8.92 -2.71 3.36
CA SER A 48 -9.13 -1.38 3.96
C SER A 48 -10.02 -0.50 3.04
N PRO A 49 -10.87 0.38 3.63
CA PRO A 49 -11.70 1.29 2.85
C PRO A 49 -10.91 2.44 2.22
N PHE A 50 -9.62 2.48 2.42
CA PHE A 50 -8.67 3.46 1.88
C PHE A 50 -7.46 2.77 1.28
N SER A 51 -6.71 3.49 0.46
CA SER A 51 -5.42 3.08 -0.08
C SER A 51 -4.38 4.19 0.12
N LEU A 52 -3.12 3.81 0.11
CA LEU A 52 -1.99 4.74 0.11
C LEU A 52 -1.37 4.76 -1.28
N PRO A 53 -1.20 5.93 -1.92
CA PRO A 53 -0.45 6.03 -3.17
C PRO A 53 1.00 5.60 -2.91
N ILE A 54 1.56 4.86 -3.86
CA ILE A 54 2.95 4.37 -3.80
C ILE A 54 3.83 5.28 -4.65
N TYR A 55 4.98 5.63 -4.10
CA TYR A 55 6.04 6.31 -4.80
C TYR A 55 7.25 5.38 -4.98
N ALA A 56 7.89 5.47 -6.10
CA ALA A 56 9.21 4.87 -6.33
C ALA A 56 10.31 5.84 -5.90
N THR A 57 11.44 5.32 -5.47
CA THR A 57 12.64 6.14 -5.27
C THR A 57 13.41 6.29 -6.58
N ILE A 58 14.04 7.46 -6.77
CA ILE A 58 15.03 7.63 -7.84
C ILE A 58 16.23 6.68 -7.62
N PRO A 59 17.02 6.38 -8.67
CA PRO A 59 18.21 5.53 -8.55
C PRO A 59 19.20 6.01 -7.48
N ALA A 60 19.89 5.06 -6.83
CA ALA A 60 20.82 5.31 -5.72
C ALA A 60 21.82 6.44 -6.02
N GLN A 61 22.41 6.46 -7.22
CA GLN A 61 23.35 7.51 -7.63
C GLN A 61 22.72 8.89 -7.64
N GLN A 62 21.44 9.00 -7.99
CA GLN A 62 20.72 10.27 -7.97
C GLN A 62 20.35 10.69 -6.54
N ILE A 63 20.06 9.72 -5.66
CA ILE A 63 19.85 9.97 -4.22
C ILE A 63 21.09 10.60 -3.62
N LEU A 64 22.29 10.08 -3.92
CA LEU A 64 23.56 10.62 -3.43
C LEU A 64 23.77 12.10 -3.80
N ASN A 65 23.30 12.49 -4.98
CA ASN A 65 23.45 13.86 -5.50
C ASN A 65 22.29 14.80 -5.14
N SER A 66 21.19 14.28 -4.54
CA SER A 66 20.04 15.10 -4.20
C SER A 66 20.32 15.98 -2.97
N SER A 67 19.83 17.21 -2.95
CA SER A 67 19.87 18.11 -1.80
C SER A 67 18.61 18.10 -0.96
N GLU A 68 17.50 17.62 -1.50
CA GLU A 68 16.19 17.68 -0.86
C GLU A 68 15.45 16.34 -0.98
N PHE A 69 14.84 15.92 0.12
CA PHE A 69 14.10 14.65 0.19
C PHE A 69 12.93 14.57 -0.81
N LYS A 70 12.20 15.67 -0.99
CA LYS A 70 11.04 15.70 -1.91
C LYS A 70 11.37 15.31 -3.35
N ASN A 71 12.63 15.48 -3.76
CA ASN A 71 13.10 15.15 -5.10
C ASN A 71 13.44 13.67 -5.27
N LEU A 72 13.37 12.87 -4.19
CA LEU A 72 13.68 11.44 -4.23
C LEU A 72 12.52 10.58 -4.74
N LEU A 73 11.30 11.09 -4.66
CA LEU A 73 10.08 10.31 -4.81
C LEU A 73 9.40 10.61 -6.15
N LEU A 74 9.19 9.56 -6.93
CA LEU A 74 8.47 9.61 -8.21
C LEU A 74 7.10 8.97 -8.02
N PRO A 75 6.00 9.64 -8.41
CA PRO A 75 4.66 9.05 -8.34
C PRO A 75 4.58 7.82 -9.24
N THR A 76 3.89 6.78 -8.78
CA THR A 76 3.54 5.61 -9.57
C THR A 76 2.03 5.55 -9.78
N ASN A 77 1.56 4.59 -10.57
CA ASN A 77 0.14 4.25 -10.67
C ASN A 77 -0.28 3.17 -9.66
N GLU A 78 0.60 2.81 -8.72
CA GLU A 78 0.37 1.78 -7.74
C GLU A 78 -0.23 2.35 -6.45
N LYS A 79 -1.01 1.50 -5.78
CA LYS A 79 -1.62 1.80 -4.48
C LYS A 79 -1.43 0.61 -3.54
N LEU A 80 -1.37 0.89 -2.26
CA LEU A 80 -1.29 -0.10 -1.20
C LEU A 80 -2.59 -0.11 -0.40
N TRP A 81 -3.19 -1.30 -0.23
CA TRP A 81 -4.31 -1.57 0.67
C TRP A 81 -3.87 -2.53 1.77
N PHE A 82 -4.53 -2.44 2.91
CA PHE A 82 -4.40 -3.43 3.96
C PHE A 82 -5.44 -4.55 3.77
N ILE A 83 -5.03 -5.80 3.97
CA ILE A 83 -5.94 -6.94 4.13
C ILE A 83 -6.33 -6.95 5.60
N MET A 84 -7.64 -6.90 5.86
CA MET A 84 -8.21 -6.77 7.19
C MET A 84 -9.01 -8.02 7.58
N LYS A 85 -8.82 -8.48 8.80
CA LYS A 85 -9.66 -9.47 9.48
C LYS A 85 -10.35 -8.78 10.65
N GLY A 86 -11.60 -8.39 10.47
CA GLY A 86 -12.23 -7.44 11.36
C GLY A 86 -11.46 -6.11 11.36
N GLU A 87 -10.98 -5.67 12.52
CA GLU A 87 -10.18 -4.45 12.69
C GLU A 87 -8.66 -4.71 12.65
N GLN A 88 -8.23 -5.96 12.51
CA GLN A 88 -6.82 -6.34 12.54
C GLN A 88 -6.23 -6.45 11.13
N PRO A 89 -5.08 -5.82 10.85
CA PRO A 89 -4.37 -5.98 9.58
C PRO A 89 -3.68 -7.35 9.54
N GLU A 90 -3.92 -8.12 8.48
CA GLU A 90 -3.32 -9.43 8.25
C GLU A 90 -2.40 -9.50 7.05
N GLY A 91 -2.43 -8.51 6.18
CA GLY A 91 -1.60 -8.49 4.99
C GLY A 91 -1.69 -7.16 4.24
N LEU A 92 -0.99 -7.13 3.12
CA LEU A 92 -0.93 -6.00 2.20
C LEU A 92 -1.30 -6.46 0.80
N ILE A 93 -1.96 -5.59 0.05
CA ILE A 93 -2.14 -5.67 -1.40
C ILE A 93 -1.46 -4.46 -2.01
N VAL A 94 -0.58 -4.70 -2.98
CA VAL A 94 -0.09 -3.70 -3.91
C VAL A 94 -0.69 -4.01 -5.26
N ALA A 95 -1.37 -3.03 -5.86
CA ALA A 95 -1.99 -3.16 -7.17
C ALA A 95 -1.96 -1.82 -7.90
N ASN A 96 -2.05 -1.89 -9.23
CA ASN A 96 -2.39 -0.75 -10.07
C ASN A 96 -3.88 -0.80 -10.46
N ASP A 97 -4.30 0.00 -11.42
CA ASP A 97 -5.70 0.06 -11.83
C ASP A 97 -6.15 -1.17 -12.65
N THR A 98 -5.23 -2.02 -13.09
CA THR A 98 -5.50 -3.15 -14.00
C THR A 98 -5.22 -4.53 -13.39
N GLU A 99 -4.23 -4.64 -12.49
CA GLU A 99 -3.79 -5.94 -11.98
C GLU A 99 -3.22 -5.86 -10.55
N PRO A 100 -3.33 -6.95 -9.77
CA PRO A 100 -2.58 -7.11 -8.53
C PRO A 100 -1.10 -7.34 -8.85
N ILE A 101 -0.22 -6.66 -8.10
CA ILE A 101 1.24 -6.76 -8.29
C ILE A 101 1.84 -7.64 -7.20
N ARG A 102 1.42 -7.44 -5.96
CA ARG A 102 1.96 -8.16 -4.81
C ARG A 102 0.93 -8.29 -3.69
N THR A 103 0.89 -9.45 -3.04
CA THR A 103 0.12 -9.69 -1.82
C THR A 103 0.99 -10.34 -0.76
N GLY A 104 0.65 -10.17 0.52
CA GLY A 104 1.34 -10.79 1.65
C GLY A 104 1.76 -9.82 2.74
N GLY A 105 2.83 -10.14 3.46
CA GLY A 105 3.45 -9.23 4.42
C GLY A 105 2.70 -9.04 5.74
N GLU A 106 2.27 -10.12 6.40
CA GLU A 106 1.49 -10.07 7.65
C GLU A 106 2.15 -9.19 8.74
N ASN A 107 3.39 -9.46 9.09
CA ASN A 107 4.09 -8.67 10.13
C ASN A 107 4.27 -7.20 9.70
N ARG A 108 4.52 -6.99 8.41
CA ARG A 108 4.68 -5.66 7.83
C ARG A 108 3.37 -4.88 7.83
N SER A 109 2.23 -5.56 7.58
CA SER A 109 0.93 -4.91 7.60
C SER A 109 0.58 -4.37 8.98
N LYS A 110 0.87 -5.12 10.05
CA LYS A 110 0.63 -4.70 11.44
C LYS A 110 1.44 -3.47 11.80
N ASP A 111 2.72 -3.44 11.42
CA ASP A 111 3.60 -2.31 11.68
C ASP A 111 3.16 -1.05 10.92
N LEU A 112 2.91 -1.16 9.62
CA LEU A 112 2.48 -0.04 8.78
C LEU A 112 1.09 0.48 9.14
N TYR A 113 0.14 -0.42 9.47
CA TYR A 113 -1.20 -0.02 9.86
C TYR A 113 -1.20 0.71 11.21
N GLY A 114 -0.40 0.22 12.17
CA GLY A 114 -0.20 0.91 13.45
C GLY A 114 0.39 2.31 13.25
N LEU A 115 1.37 2.44 12.37
CA LEU A 115 1.97 3.72 12.00
C LEU A 115 0.96 4.67 11.33
N TYR A 116 0.20 4.17 10.35
CA TYR A 116 -0.86 4.93 9.69
C TYR A 116 -1.92 5.42 10.69
N THR A 117 -2.38 4.54 11.58
CA THR A 117 -3.39 4.87 12.59
C THR A 117 -2.88 5.93 13.57
N ALA A 118 -1.62 5.81 14.01
CA ALA A 118 -1.00 6.80 14.88
C ALA A 118 -0.92 8.18 14.21
N ILE A 119 -0.56 8.25 12.92
CA ILE A 119 -0.54 9.50 12.15
C ILE A 119 -1.95 10.10 12.07
N LYS A 120 -2.97 9.29 11.75
CA LYS A 120 -4.36 9.73 11.63
C LYS A 120 -4.93 10.26 12.94
N ASN A 121 -4.65 9.59 14.06
CA ASN A 121 -5.17 9.97 15.37
C ASN A 121 -4.54 11.25 15.94
N ASN A 122 -3.32 11.57 15.51
CA ASN A 122 -2.59 12.75 15.97
C ASN A 122 -2.94 14.03 15.21
N THR A 123 -3.90 13.99 14.31
CA THR A 123 -4.23 15.14 13.47
C THR A 123 -5.73 15.24 13.19
N ASN A 124 -6.27 16.43 13.42
CA ASN A 124 -7.67 16.76 13.08
C ASN A 124 -7.87 17.06 11.58
N GLU A 125 -6.82 17.04 10.78
CA GLU A 125 -6.86 17.37 9.35
C GLU A 125 -6.72 16.13 8.47
N THR A 126 -7.33 16.20 7.29
CA THR A 126 -7.16 15.19 6.23
C THR A 126 -5.73 15.28 5.70
N LYS A 127 -4.84 14.45 6.21
CA LYS A 127 -3.46 14.39 5.73
C LYS A 127 -3.36 13.53 4.47
N ASP A 128 -2.60 14.01 3.50
CA ASP A 128 -2.18 13.22 2.34
C ASP A 128 -1.01 12.34 2.75
N ILE A 129 -1.30 11.04 2.97
CA ILE A 129 -0.32 10.04 3.39
C ILE A 129 0.02 9.18 2.19
N SER A 130 1.29 9.14 1.85
CA SER A 130 1.84 8.29 0.80
C SER A 130 2.83 7.27 1.36
N TYR A 131 3.18 6.30 0.53
CA TYR A 131 4.03 5.19 0.89
C TYR A 131 5.17 5.03 -0.11
N PHE A 132 6.37 4.70 0.35
CA PHE A 132 7.46 4.20 -0.47
C PHE A 132 8.29 3.17 0.27
N GLU A 133 9.19 2.49 -0.44
CA GLU A 133 10.12 1.51 0.13
C GLU A 133 11.55 1.95 -0.09
N PHE A 134 12.36 1.77 0.95
CA PHE A 134 13.80 1.84 0.86
C PHE A 134 14.40 0.52 1.35
N GLU A 135 15.19 -0.15 0.51
CA GLU A 135 15.69 -1.52 0.76
C GLU A 135 14.58 -2.50 1.20
N GLY A 136 13.40 -2.42 0.57
CA GLY A 136 12.27 -3.27 0.88
C GLY A 136 11.54 -2.93 2.19
N GLN A 137 11.91 -1.86 2.90
CA GLN A 137 11.27 -1.43 4.13
C GLN A 137 10.36 -0.23 3.91
N GLY A 138 9.16 -0.29 4.52
CA GLY A 138 8.12 0.72 4.29
C GLY A 138 8.34 2.00 5.07
N ILE A 139 8.07 3.11 4.42
CA ILE A 139 8.14 4.47 4.96
C ILE A 139 6.85 5.20 4.56
N LEU A 140 6.24 5.91 5.52
CA LEU A 140 5.10 6.78 5.27
C LEU A 140 5.56 8.24 5.20
N VAL A 141 5.06 8.94 4.20
CA VAL A 141 5.29 10.38 4.00
C VAL A 141 3.96 11.10 4.13
N VAL A 142 3.93 12.10 4.97
CA VAL A 142 2.77 12.98 5.15
C VAL A 142 3.09 14.32 4.54
N ASN A 143 2.37 14.70 3.49
CA ASN A 143 2.54 15.99 2.85
C ASN A 143 1.65 17.03 3.55
N GLN A 144 2.26 18.11 4.03
CA GLN A 144 1.58 19.28 4.63
C GLN A 144 2.18 20.57 4.06
N ASN A 145 1.39 21.37 3.36
CA ASN A 145 1.69 22.80 3.03
C ASN A 145 3.16 23.11 2.71
N ASN A 146 3.84 22.36 1.87
CA ASN A 146 5.27 22.45 1.51
C ASN A 146 6.25 21.77 2.48
N ASP A 147 5.81 21.15 3.57
CA ASP A 147 6.66 20.33 4.44
C ASP A 147 6.31 18.86 4.32
N GLN A 148 7.29 17.98 4.54
CA GLN A 148 7.12 16.55 4.53
C GLN A 148 7.50 15.96 5.88
N GLU A 149 6.53 15.33 6.53
CA GLU A 149 6.78 14.54 7.73
C GLU A 149 7.03 13.09 7.35
N ILE A 150 8.12 12.52 7.82
CA ILE A 150 8.51 11.14 7.52
C ILE A 150 8.29 10.26 8.75
N TYR A 151 7.69 9.09 8.53
CA TYR A 151 7.44 8.10 9.57
C TYR A 151 7.99 6.75 9.13
N LEU A 152 8.89 6.19 9.91
CA LEU A 152 9.59 4.96 9.58
C LEU A 152 8.91 3.74 10.21
N SER A 153 8.68 2.68 9.42
CA SER A 153 8.41 1.36 9.96
C SER A 153 9.58 0.87 10.82
N LYS A 154 9.35 -0.14 11.66
CA LYS A 154 10.43 -0.72 12.48
C LYS A 154 11.61 -1.20 11.64
N GLY A 155 11.33 -1.80 10.46
CA GLY A 155 12.37 -2.24 9.54
C GLY A 155 13.15 -1.08 8.93
N ALA A 156 12.48 -0.03 8.45
CA ALA A 156 13.13 1.16 7.91
C ALA A 156 13.96 1.89 8.98
N ALA A 157 13.43 2.03 10.18
CA ALA A 157 14.12 2.62 11.32
C ALA A 157 15.40 1.87 11.67
N ALA A 158 15.37 0.54 11.68
CA ALA A 158 16.55 -0.29 11.94
C ALA A 158 17.65 -0.11 10.89
N ILE A 159 17.28 -0.09 9.59
CA ILE A 159 18.23 0.09 8.48
C ILE A 159 18.85 1.49 8.51
N LEU A 160 18.04 2.52 8.73
CA LEU A 160 18.48 3.91 8.73
C LEU A 160 19.07 4.37 10.07
N LYS A 161 19.00 3.54 11.11
CA LYS A 161 19.41 3.88 12.49
C LYS A 161 18.72 5.15 13.00
N LEU A 162 17.42 5.26 12.74
CA LEU A 162 16.55 6.36 13.12
C LEU A 162 15.39 5.85 14.01
N PRO A 163 14.70 6.72 14.74
CA PRO A 163 13.57 6.31 15.56
C PRO A 163 12.40 5.75 14.73
N ALA A 164 11.77 4.67 15.19
CA ALA A 164 10.56 4.11 14.62
C ALA A 164 9.30 4.76 15.19
N GLY A 165 8.22 4.82 14.40
CA GLY A 165 6.89 5.15 14.89
C GLY A 165 6.65 6.63 15.24
N GLN A 166 7.61 7.49 15.02
CA GLN A 166 7.50 8.93 15.27
C GLN A 166 7.96 9.75 14.07
N LYS A 167 7.61 11.04 14.07
CA LYS A 167 8.04 11.99 13.04
C LYS A 167 9.57 12.14 13.04
N VAL A 168 10.17 12.06 11.87
CA VAL A 168 11.59 12.30 11.60
C VAL A 168 11.72 13.40 10.56
N LEU A 169 12.76 14.21 10.65
CA LEU A 169 13.04 15.26 9.67
C LEU A 169 13.44 14.65 8.32
N SER A 170 12.86 15.17 7.25
CA SER A 170 13.14 14.72 5.88
C SER A 170 14.62 14.83 5.49
N SER A 171 15.31 15.86 5.97
CA SER A 171 16.76 16.05 5.78
C SER A 171 17.59 14.96 6.48
N GLU A 172 17.17 14.53 7.67
CA GLU A 172 17.84 13.47 8.44
C GLU A 172 17.67 12.10 7.74
N VAL A 173 16.44 11.81 7.27
CA VAL A 173 16.18 10.60 6.50
C VAL A 173 17.02 10.58 5.22
N LEU A 174 17.07 11.68 4.46
CA LEU A 174 17.90 11.79 3.25
C LEU A 174 19.37 11.51 3.56
N GLN A 175 19.90 12.11 4.62
CA GLN A 175 21.28 11.89 5.02
C GLN A 175 21.56 10.42 5.33
N LYS A 176 20.68 9.76 6.11
CA LYS A 176 20.83 8.35 6.47
C LYS A 176 20.68 7.40 5.27
N MET A 177 19.80 7.73 4.32
CA MET A 177 19.71 7.00 3.05
C MET A 177 21.03 7.07 2.27
N LYS A 178 21.65 8.25 2.18
CA LYS A 178 22.96 8.43 1.52
C LYS A 178 24.07 7.62 2.22
N GLU A 179 24.17 7.74 3.54
CA GLU A 179 25.15 6.98 4.33
C GLU A 179 25.00 5.48 4.09
N ARG A 180 23.75 4.99 4.07
CA ARG A 180 23.45 3.57 3.83
C ARG A 180 23.84 3.13 2.43
N ILE A 181 23.55 3.94 1.41
CA ILE A 181 23.93 3.65 0.02
C ILE A 181 25.45 3.55 -0.11
N VAL A 182 26.20 4.52 0.42
CA VAL A 182 27.68 4.50 0.38
C VAL A 182 28.22 3.22 1.02
N THR A 183 27.75 2.86 2.22
CA THR A 183 28.18 1.65 2.93
C THR A 183 27.87 0.33 2.18
N ALA A 184 26.84 0.32 1.32
CA ALA A 184 26.49 -0.86 0.53
C ALA A 184 27.40 -1.06 -0.71
N PHE A 185 28.19 -0.05 -1.10
CA PHE A 185 29.14 -0.11 -2.21
C PHE A 185 30.61 -0.30 -1.76
N GLU A 186 30.89 -0.27 -0.46
CA GLU A 186 32.17 -0.61 0.15
C GLU A 186 32.27 -2.13 0.45
#